data_6aa46ea51a14287d980b47443c667fb6
#
_entry.id   6aa46ea51a14287d980b47443c667fb6
#
_cell.length_a   1.000
_cell.length_b   1.000
_cell.length_c   1.000
_cell.angle_alpha   90.00
_cell.angle_beta   90.00
_cell.angle_gamma   90.00
#
_symmetry.space_group_name_H-M   'P 1'
#
loop_
_entity.id
_entity.type
_entity.pdbx_description
1 polymer ?
#
loop_
_entity_poly.entity_id
_entity_poly.type
_entity_poly.pdbx_seq_one_letter_code
_entity_poly.pdbx_strand_id
1 'polypeptide(L)'
;MAWIQLIFTSSPKQAESLSDALSECGAAAVTFQDNADQPIYEPAIGETPLWSATSVIALFDAETDTESLLTALRSQIGELPDHRIEAVEDKDWEREWMENFKPICFGEKLWIVPSWHEPPQPNAVNILLDPGLAFGTGTHPTTALCLQWLDKADLTGKTVIDYGCGSGILAIAAALLGANKVIGVDTDPQALEATQANAQRNGVIIE
;
A
#
# COMPACT_ATOMS: atom_id res chain seq x y z
N MET A 1 -10.98 -6.12 -19.13
CA MET A 1 -11.33 -4.88 -19.89
C MET A 1 -10.06 -4.07 -20.00
N ALA A 2 -9.70 -3.64 -21.19
CA ALA A 2 -8.56 -2.75 -21.37
C ALA A 2 -8.98 -1.31 -21.03
N TRP A 3 -8.08 -0.51 -20.52
CA TRP A 3 -8.31 0.87 -20.12
C TRP A 3 -7.28 1.79 -20.73
N ILE A 4 -7.60 3.08 -20.83
CA ILE A 4 -6.65 4.15 -21.15
C ILE A 4 -6.64 5.18 -20.03
N GLN A 5 -5.46 5.76 -19.79
CA GLN A 5 -5.30 6.88 -18.89
C GLN A 5 -4.99 8.15 -19.67
N LEU A 6 -5.72 9.22 -19.37
CA LEU A 6 -5.36 10.57 -19.75
C LEU A 6 -4.72 11.24 -18.56
N ILE A 7 -3.48 11.68 -18.73
CA ILE A 7 -2.65 12.26 -17.68
C ILE A 7 -2.35 13.69 -18.02
N PHE A 8 -2.84 14.62 -17.22
CA PHE A 8 -2.65 16.06 -17.40
C PHE A 8 -1.71 16.61 -16.33
N THR A 9 -0.79 17.49 -16.72
CA THR A 9 0.00 18.27 -15.77
C THR A 9 -0.70 19.59 -15.49
N SER A 10 -1.12 19.80 -14.24
CA SER A 10 -2.01 20.90 -13.88
C SER A 10 -1.50 21.66 -12.64
N SER A 11 -1.96 22.89 -12.51
CA SER A 11 -1.84 23.65 -11.26
C SER A 11 -2.98 23.27 -10.29
N PRO A 12 -2.83 23.49 -8.97
CA PRO A 12 -3.90 23.22 -7.99
C PRO A 12 -5.23 23.91 -8.35
N LYS A 13 -5.16 25.11 -8.89
CA LYS A 13 -6.35 25.91 -9.26
C LYS A 13 -7.15 25.33 -10.44
N GLN A 14 -6.45 24.61 -11.33
CA GLN A 14 -7.06 24.03 -12.52
C GLN A 14 -7.43 22.56 -12.31
N ALA A 15 -6.81 21.91 -11.33
CA ALA A 15 -6.96 20.47 -11.09
C ALA A 15 -8.41 20.09 -10.78
N GLU A 16 -9.12 20.85 -9.94
CA GLU A 16 -10.51 20.59 -9.59
C GLU A 16 -11.45 20.73 -10.79
N SER A 17 -11.36 21.87 -11.52
CA SER A 17 -12.20 22.09 -12.70
C SER A 17 -11.94 21.08 -13.82
N LEU A 18 -10.68 20.64 -13.95
CA LEU A 18 -10.31 19.59 -14.89
C LEU A 18 -10.87 18.23 -14.46
N SER A 19 -10.83 17.91 -13.17
CA SER A 19 -11.41 16.70 -12.61
C SER A 19 -12.92 16.62 -12.84
N ASP A 20 -13.63 17.72 -12.61
CA ASP A 20 -15.07 17.81 -12.84
C ASP A 20 -15.40 17.59 -14.31
N ALA A 21 -14.70 18.28 -15.22
CA ALA A 21 -14.90 18.13 -16.65
C ALA A 21 -14.60 16.70 -17.16
N LEU A 22 -13.55 16.07 -16.64
CA LEU A 22 -13.21 14.68 -16.97
C LEU A 22 -14.28 13.70 -16.49
N SER A 23 -14.81 13.93 -15.29
CA SER A 23 -15.92 13.13 -14.74
C SER A 23 -17.20 13.30 -15.55
N GLU A 24 -17.54 14.51 -15.95
CA GLU A 24 -18.68 14.79 -16.83
C GLU A 24 -18.52 14.17 -18.24
N CYS A 25 -17.29 14.05 -18.71
CA CYS A 25 -16.97 13.36 -19.97
C CYS A 25 -16.95 11.82 -19.84
N GLY A 26 -17.30 11.28 -18.68
CA GLY A 26 -17.47 9.85 -18.47
C GLY A 26 -16.21 9.10 -18.01
N ALA A 27 -15.27 9.78 -17.36
CA ALA A 27 -14.16 9.11 -16.70
C ALA A 27 -14.67 8.13 -15.64
N ALA A 28 -14.18 6.88 -15.66
CA ALA A 28 -14.49 5.88 -14.66
C ALA A 28 -13.89 6.21 -13.29
N ALA A 29 -12.76 6.91 -13.29
CA ALA A 29 -12.10 7.44 -12.08
C ALA A 29 -11.23 8.64 -12.45
N VAL A 30 -11.09 9.59 -11.51
CA VAL A 30 -10.12 10.68 -11.61
C VAL A 30 -9.29 10.71 -10.33
N THR A 31 -7.97 10.75 -10.48
CA THR A 31 -7.00 10.71 -9.38
C THR A 31 -6.04 11.90 -9.48
N PHE A 32 -5.71 12.49 -8.33
CA PHE A 32 -4.65 13.48 -8.22
C PHE A 32 -3.37 12.82 -7.74
N GLN A 33 -2.23 13.18 -8.33
CA GLN A 33 -0.92 12.68 -7.95
C GLN A 33 0.09 13.82 -7.93
N ASP A 34 1.05 13.75 -7.00
CA ASP A 34 2.18 14.65 -6.99
C ASP A 34 3.07 14.46 -8.24
N ASN A 35 3.40 15.54 -8.90
CA ASN A 35 4.26 15.54 -10.08
C ASN A 35 5.65 16.13 -9.80
N ALA A 36 5.96 16.48 -8.54
CA ALA A 36 7.20 17.19 -8.19
C ALA A 36 7.89 16.69 -6.91
N ASP A 37 7.47 15.54 -6.36
CA ASP A 37 7.99 14.99 -5.08
C ASP A 37 7.90 16.00 -3.94
N GLN A 38 6.73 16.66 -3.82
CA GLN A 38 6.45 17.64 -2.77
C GLN A 38 5.70 16.96 -1.61
N PRO A 39 6.33 16.70 -0.47
CA PRO A 39 5.63 16.08 0.65
C PRO A 39 4.57 17.04 1.22
N ILE A 40 3.34 16.55 1.38
CA ILE A 40 2.30 17.20 2.17
C ILE A 40 2.27 16.48 3.52
N TYR A 41 2.78 17.16 4.55
CA TYR A 41 2.65 16.70 5.93
C TYR A 41 1.23 17.01 6.44
N GLU A 42 0.93 16.73 7.68
CA GLU A 42 -0.40 16.87 8.27
C GLU A 42 -1.05 18.25 7.96
N PRO A 43 -2.02 18.32 7.02
CA PRO A 43 -2.75 19.55 6.75
C PRO A 43 -3.66 19.87 7.94
N ALA A 44 -4.07 21.13 8.06
CA ALA A 44 -5.03 21.52 9.10
C ALA A 44 -6.38 20.80 8.90
N ILE A 45 -7.14 20.63 10.00
CA ILE A 45 -8.42 19.94 9.96
C ILE A 45 -9.37 20.63 8.96
N GLY A 46 -9.81 19.89 7.95
CA GLY A 46 -10.70 20.38 6.89
C GLY A 46 -9.98 20.97 5.68
N GLU A 47 -8.66 20.97 5.65
CA GLU A 47 -7.87 21.35 4.48
C GLU A 47 -7.47 20.12 3.68
N THR A 48 -7.61 20.19 2.35
CA THR A 48 -7.16 19.19 1.38
C THR A 48 -6.24 19.86 0.36
N PRO A 49 -5.02 20.25 0.75
CA PRO A 49 -4.11 20.93 -0.15
C PRO A 49 -3.68 20.00 -1.29
N LEU A 50 -3.61 20.55 -2.50
CA LEU A 50 -3.01 19.87 -3.64
C LEU A 50 -1.55 20.33 -3.80
N TRP A 51 -0.75 19.46 -4.45
CA TRP A 51 0.65 19.74 -4.78
C TRP A 51 0.77 20.90 -5.77
N SER A 52 1.83 21.69 -5.67
CA SER A 52 2.09 22.83 -6.57
C SER A 52 2.15 22.42 -8.05
N ALA A 53 2.61 21.22 -8.33
CA ALA A 53 2.51 20.54 -9.63
C ALA A 53 1.70 19.26 -9.41
N THR A 54 0.46 19.25 -9.90
CA THR A 54 -0.47 18.13 -9.73
C THR A 54 -0.69 17.43 -11.07
N SER A 55 -0.50 16.12 -11.11
CA SER A 55 -0.98 15.28 -12.20
C SER A 55 -2.44 14.93 -11.94
N VAL A 56 -3.31 15.24 -12.92
CA VAL A 56 -4.71 14.78 -12.94
C VAL A 56 -4.79 13.60 -13.88
N ILE A 57 -5.09 12.42 -13.35
CA ILE A 57 -5.11 11.15 -14.07
C ILE A 57 -6.56 10.68 -14.17
N ALA A 58 -7.08 10.59 -15.39
CA ALA A 58 -8.42 10.11 -15.64
C ALA A 58 -8.41 8.78 -16.39
N LEU A 59 -9.22 7.84 -15.92
CA LEU A 59 -9.34 6.49 -16.46
C LEU A 59 -10.59 6.41 -17.36
N PHE A 60 -10.41 5.94 -18.58
CA PHE A 60 -11.47 5.71 -19.56
C PHE A 60 -11.39 4.30 -20.13
N ASP A 61 -12.52 3.83 -20.68
CA ASP A 61 -12.53 2.59 -21.45
C ASP A 61 -11.58 2.71 -22.66
N ALA A 62 -10.92 1.62 -23.03
CA ALA A 62 -9.97 1.59 -24.15
C ALA A 62 -10.61 1.92 -25.52
N GLU A 63 -11.94 1.73 -25.64
CA GLU A 63 -12.69 2.05 -26.87
C GLU A 63 -13.09 3.53 -26.94
N THR A 64 -12.77 4.36 -25.94
CA THR A 64 -13.10 5.77 -25.90
C THR A 64 -12.45 6.53 -27.05
N ASP A 65 -13.25 7.27 -27.83
CA ASP A 65 -12.75 8.19 -28.85
C ASP A 65 -12.06 9.39 -28.20
N THR A 66 -10.73 9.32 -28.11
CA THR A 66 -9.90 10.32 -27.44
C THR A 66 -9.91 11.68 -28.14
N GLU A 67 -10.12 11.74 -29.48
CA GLU A 67 -10.21 13.02 -30.21
C GLU A 67 -11.51 13.77 -29.88
N SER A 68 -12.62 13.05 -29.87
CA SER A 68 -13.92 13.58 -29.45
C SER A 68 -13.89 14.02 -27.98
N LEU A 69 -13.29 13.22 -27.10
CA LEU A 69 -13.11 13.52 -25.69
C LEU A 69 -12.32 14.81 -25.47
N LEU A 70 -11.14 14.94 -26.09
CA LEU A 70 -10.32 16.14 -25.97
C LEU A 70 -11.02 17.38 -26.56
N THR A 71 -11.85 17.20 -27.60
CA THR A 71 -12.65 18.29 -28.15
C THR A 71 -13.75 18.74 -27.19
N ALA A 72 -14.43 17.81 -26.53
CA ALA A 72 -15.43 18.09 -25.51
C ALA A 72 -14.82 18.82 -24.31
N LEU A 73 -13.66 18.35 -23.83
CA LEU A 73 -12.92 19.00 -22.74
C LEU A 73 -12.52 20.43 -23.10
N ARG A 74 -11.99 20.67 -24.33
CA ARG A 74 -11.67 22.05 -24.78
C ARG A 74 -12.87 22.95 -24.81
N SER A 75 -14.06 22.44 -25.13
CA SER A 75 -15.28 23.24 -25.14
C SER A 75 -15.74 23.65 -23.73
N GLN A 76 -15.41 22.87 -22.71
CA GLN A 76 -15.81 23.11 -21.32
C GLN A 76 -14.81 24.01 -20.57
N ILE A 77 -13.51 23.70 -20.65
CA ILE A 77 -12.48 24.35 -19.85
C ILE A 77 -11.52 25.26 -20.66
N GLY A 78 -11.69 25.33 -21.98
CA GLY A 78 -10.84 26.13 -22.85
C GLY A 78 -9.53 25.42 -23.24
N GLU A 79 -8.41 26.07 -22.99
CA GLU A 79 -7.10 25.51 -23.30
C GLU A 79 -6.77 24.34 -22.36
N LEU A 80 -6.42 23.18 -22.94
CA LEU A 80 -6.05 22.00 -22.17
C LEU A 80 -4.59 22.12 -21.70
N PRO A 81 -4.28 21.71 -20.47
CA PRO A 81 -2.90 21.56 -20.03
C PRO A 81 -2.15 20.51 -20.86
N ASP A 82 -0.82 20.50 -20.71
CA ASP A 82 0.01 19.43 -21.27
C ASP A 82 -0.49 18.07 -20.81
N HIS A 83 -0.67 17.16 -21.77
CA HIS A 83 -1.24 15.86 -21.49
C HIS A 83 -0.65 14.75 -22.34
N ARG A 84 -0.77 13.53 -21.84
CA ARG A 84 -0.42 12.31 -22.55
C ARG A 84 -1.49 11.25 -22.33
N ILE A 85 -1.56 10.32 -23.27
CA ILE A 85 -2.48 9.19 -23.22
C ILE A 85 -1.64 7.93 -23.12
N GLU A 86 -1.95 7.09 -22.15
CA GLU A 86 -1.26 5.82 -21.90
C GLU A 86 -2.27 4.68 -21.88
N ALA A 87 -1.96 3.58 -22.54
CA ALA A 87 -2.76 2.36 -22.42
C ALA A 87 -2.45 1.71 -21.07
N VAL A 88 -3.50 1.33 -20.33
CA VAL A 88 -3.38 0.51 -19.14
C VAL A 88 -3.54 -0.93 -19.57
N GLU A 89 -2.44 -1.68 -19.53
CA GLU A 89 -2.47 -3.10 -19.80
C GLU A 89 -3.36 -3.82 -18.79
N ASP A 90 -4.21 -4.70 -19.29
CA ASP A 90 -5.02 -5.60 -18.44
C ASP A 90 -4.07 -6.68 -17.88
N LYS A 91 -3.49 -6.38 -16.72
CA LYS A 91 -2.59 -7.29 -16.02
C LYS A 91 -3.33 -7.99 -14.89
N ASP A 92 -2.93 -9.20 -14.62
CA ASP A 92 -3.31 -9.89 -13.39
C ASP A 92 -2.58 -9.23 -12.21
N TRP A 93 -3.17 -8.13 -11.71
CA TRP A 93 -2.61 -7.32 -10.64
C TRP A 93 -2.34 -8.12 -9.37
N GLU A 94 -3.10 -9.20 -9.14
CA GLU A 94 -2.88 -10.09 -8.02
C GLU A 94 -1.55 -10.85 -8.16
N ARG A 95 -1.14 -11.19 -9.37
CA ARG A 95 0.14 -11.87 -9.62
C ARG A 95 1.31 -10.91 -9.68
N GLU A 96 1.15 -9.74 -10.26
CA GLU A 96 2.26 -8.81 -10.45
C GLU A 96 2.86 -8.33 -9.11
N TRP A 97 2.01 -8.04 -8.12
CA TRP A 97 2.53 -7.70 -6.79
C TRP A 97 3.11 -8.92 -6.06
N MET A 98 2.58 -10.14 -6.28
CA MET A 98 3.15 -11.38 -5.72
C MET A 98 4.58 -11.63 -6.23
N GLU A 99 4.86 -11.40 -7.49
CA GLU A 99 6.21 -11.54 -8.07
C GLU A 99 7.21 -10.54 -7.48
N ASN A 100 6.75 -9.37 -7.08
CA ASN A 100 7.56 -8.33 -6.47
C ASN A 100 7.76 -8.52 -4.96
N PHE A 101 6.90 -9.31 -4.30
CA PHE A 101 6.98 -9.55 -2.86
C PHE A 101 7.88 -10.76 -2.57
N LYS A 102 9.16 -10.47 -2.32
CA LYS A 102 10.21 -11.45 -2.06
C LYS A 102 10.48 -11.57 -0.56
N PRO A 103 11.11 -12.68 -0.09
CA PRO A 103 11.58 -12.78 1.27
C PRO A 103 12.48 -11.62 1.67
N ILE A 104 12.20 -11.01 2.83
CA ILE A 104 12.91 -9.82 3.33
C ILE A 104 13.55 -10.18 4.68
N CYS A 105 14.85 -9.85 4.83
CA CYS A 105 15.58 -10.00 6.08
C CYS A 105 15.53 -8.73 6.92
N PHE A 106 15.21 -8.86 8.20
CA PHE A 106 15.23 -7.78 9.19
C PHE A 106 16.26 -8.09 10.27
N GLY A 107 17.45 -7.54 10.13
CA GLY A 107 18.57 -7.82 11.05
C GLY A 107 19.42 -9.00 10.59
N GLU A 108 19.74 -9.95 11.49
CA GLU A 108 20.67 -11.05 11.22
C GLU A 108 19.95 -12.41 11.04
N LYS A 109 18.84 -12.63 11.73
CA LYS A 109 18.18 -13.94 11.83
C LYS A 109 16.69 -13.94 11.56
N LEU A 110 16.05 -12.76 11.42
CA LEU A 110 14.61 -12.63 11.26
C LEU A 110 14.24 -12.40 9.79
N TRP A 111 13.40 -13.26 9.24
CA TRP A 111 12.92 -13.19 7.85
C TRP A 111 11.41 -13.14 7.80
N ILE A 112 10.88 -12.34 6.89
CA ILE A 112 9.48 -12.41 6.45
C ILE A 112 9.47 -13.13 5.12
N VAL A 113 8.72 -14.22 5.04
CA VAL A 113 8.68 -15.11 3.87
C VAL A 113 7.23 -15.26 3.40
N PRO A 114 6.90 -14.83 2.18
CA PRO A 114 5.60 -15.14 1.57
C PRO A 114 5.40 -16.63 1.38
N SER A 115 4.15 -17.11 1.44
CA SER A 115 3.84 -18.55 1.37
C SER A 115 4.21 -19.23 0.04
N TRP A 116 4.42 -18.45 -1.02
CA TRP A 116 4.85 -18.92 -2.35
C TRP A 116 6.37 -18.92 -2.54
N HIS A 117 7.13 -18.59 -1.49
CA HIS A 117 8.59 -18.68 -1.49
C HIS A 117 9.10 -19.66 -0.45
N GLU A 118 10.22 -20.28 -0.74
CA GLU A 118 10.98 -21.02 0.26
C GLU A 118 11.84 -20.09 1.11
N PRO A 119 11.99 -20.36 2.43
CA PRO A 119 12.87 -19.59 3.28
C PRO A 119 14.32 -19.58 2.78
N PRO A 120 14.93 -18.41 2.50
CA PRO A 120 16.31 -18.34 2.05
C PRO A 120 17.32 -18.92 3.08
N GLN A 121 16.97 -18.85 4.35
CA GLN A 121 17.72 -19.43 5.47
C GLN A 121 16.80 -20.27 6.35
N PRO A 122 16.65 -21.58 6.09
CA PRO A 122 15.69 -22.45 6.80
C PRO A 122 15.94 -22.53 8.32
N ASN A 123 17.19 -22.33 8.77
CA ASN A 123 17.56 -22.37 10.19
C ASN A 123 17.39 -21.01 10.91
N ALA A 124 17.04 -19.97 10.20
CA ALA A 124 16.73 -18.66 10.77
C ALA A 124 15.28 -18.60 11.27
N VAL A 125 14.92 -17.50 11.92
CA VAL A 125 13.54 -17.24 12.33
C VAL A 125 12.76 -16.75 11.12
N ASN A 126 11.93 -17.62 10.57
CA ASN A 126 11.14 -17.33 9.37
C ASN A 126 9.68 -17.14 9.76
N ILE A 127 9.13 -15.96 9.44
CA ILE A 127 7.72 -15.63 9.60
C ILE A 127 7.04 -15.82 8.25
N LEU A 128 6.11 -16.76 8.17
CA LEU A 128 5.27 -16.94 6.99
C LEU A 128 4.16 -15.88 7.01
N LEU A 129 4.26 -14.92 6.12
CA LEU A 129 3.30 -13.83 6.04
C LEU A 129 3.04 -13.43 4.59
N ASP A 130 1.78 -13.53 4.20
CA ASP A 130 1.31 -13.03 2.92
C ASP A 130 0.75 -11.62 3.11
N PRO A 131 1.02 -10.70 2.19
CA PRO A 131 0.32 -9.42 2.16
C PRO A 131 -1.20 -9.66 2.07
N GLY A 132 -1.93 -9.01 2.95
CA GLY A 132 -3.38 -9.17 3.06
C GLY A 132 -4.06 -7.83 3.32
N LEU A 133 -5.34 -7.88 3.69
CA LEU A 133 -6.15 -6.69 3.98
C LEU A 133 -5.74 -5.98 5.29
N ALA A 134 -5.07 -6.70 6.22
CA ALA A 134 -4.60 -6.11 7.46
C ALA A 134 -3.26 -5.37 7.25
N PHE A 135 -3.11 -4.22 7.92
CA PHE A 135 -1.88 -3.44 7.92
C PHE A 135 -0.72 -4.25 8.53
N GLY A 136 0.49 -4.06 7.99
CA GLY A 136 1.71 -4.65 8.54
C GLY A 136 2.28 -5.80 7.70
N THR A 137 2.69 -5.50 6.47
CA THR A 137 3.42 -6.45 5.59
C THR A 137 4.92 -6.50 5.87
N GLY A 138 5.42 -5.69 6.82
CA GLY A 138 6.85 -5.53 7.11
C GLY A 138 7.55 -4.46 6.26
N THR A 139 7.00 -4.06 5.13
CA THR A 139 7.62 -3.09 4.21
C THR A 139 7.58 -1.65 4.69
N HIS A 140 6.64 -1.32 5.60
CA HIS A 140 6.57 0.03 6.16
C HIS A 140 7.79 0.30 7.06
N PRO A 141 8.47 1.46 6.94
CA PRO A 141 9.68 1.77 7.70
C PRO A 141 9.54 1.60 9.22
N THR A 142 8.41 1.97 9.80
CA THR A 142 8.15 1.81 11.24
C THR A 142 8.14 0.33 11.65
N THR A 143 7.44 -0.52 10.90
CA THR A 143 7.40 -1.97 11.15
C THR A 143 8.78 -2.59 10.99
N ALA A 144 9.52 -2.18 9.95
CA ALA A 144 10.88 -2.64 9.69
C ALA A 144 11.83 -2.33 10.86
N LEU A 145 11.77 -1.12 11.42
CA LEU A 145 12.57 -0.73 12.58
C LEU A 145 12.22 -1.55 13.83
N CYS A 146 10.95 -1.82 14.07
CA CYS A 146 10.51 -2.67 15.18
C CYS A 146 11.02 -4.12 15.01
N LEU A 147 10.94 -4.69 13.80
CA LEU A 147 11.47 -6.02 13.51
C LEU A 147 12.98 -6.10 13.70
N GLN A 148 13.73 -5.09 13.25
CA GLN A 148 15.18 -5.01 13.46
C GLN A 148 15.55 -4.90 14.94
N TRP A 149 14.72 -4.22 15.74
CA TRP A 149 14.91 -4.16 17.18
C TRP A 149 14.62 -5.50 17.82
N LEU A 150 13.52 -6.17 17.46
CA LEU A 150 13.15 -7.50 17.95
C LEU A 150 14.24 -8.56 17.63
N ASP A 151 14.82 -8.48 16.42
CA ASP A 151 15.91 -9.40 16.00
C ASP A 151 17.09 -9.41 16.97
N LYS A 152 17.38 -8.27 17.62
CA LYS A 152 18.50 -8.09 18.56
C LYS A 152 18.11 -8.27 20.03
N ALA A 153 16.80 -8.20 20.32
CA ALA A 153 16.31 -8.23 21.69
C ALA A 153 16.39 -9.64 22.29
N ASP A 154 16.74 -9.74 23.57
CA ASP A 154 16.55 -10.97 24.34
C ASP A 154 15.12 -11.00 24.90
N LEU A 155 14.28 -11.80 24.28
CA LEU A 155 12.88 -11.97 24.65
C LEU A 155 12.63 -13.19 25.55
N THR A 156 13.67 -13.94 25.91
CA THR A 156 13.55 -15.14 26.72
C THR A 156 12.85 -14.87 28.05
N GLY A 157 11.74 -15.56 28.28
CA GLY A 157 10.92 -15.41 29.48
C GLY A 157 10.14 -14.10 29.60
N LYS A 158 10.15 -13.25 28.58
CA LYS A 158 9.42 -11.97 28.57
C LYS A 158 7.95 -12.15 28.20
N THR A 159 7.14 -11.23 28.70
CA THR A 159 5.80 -10.98 28.18
C THR A 159 5.88 -9.77 27.25
N VAL A 160 5.35 -9.92 26.04
CA VAL A 160 5.32 -8.88 25.01
C VAL A 160 3.87 -8.51 24.72
N ILE A 161 3.60 -7.23 24.61
CA ILE A 161 2.31 -6.70 24.19
C ILE A 161 2.52 -5.95 22.86
N ASP A 162 1.82 -6.38 21.82
CA ASP A 162 1.76 -5.71 20.53
C ASP A 162 0.45 -4.90 20.47
N TYR A 163 0.57 -3.58 20.65
CA TYR A 163 -0.56 -2.67 20.71
C TYR A 163 -0.77 -2.01 19.35
N GLY A 164 -1.89 -2.31 18.70
CA GLY A 164 -2.12 -2.05 17.28
C GLY A 164 -1.50 -3.17 16.43
N CYS A 165 -1.84 -4.43 16.75
CA CYS A 165 -1.12 -5.59 16.20
C CYS A 165 -1.33 -5.80 14.69
N GLY A 166 -2.42 -5.30 14.09
CA GLY A 166 -2.67 -5.39 12.66
C GLY A 166 -2.64 -6.82 12.14
N SER A 167 -1.65 -7.13 11.29
CA SER A 167 -1.40 -8.49 10.79
C SER A 167 -0.81 -9.46 11.84
N GLY A 168 -0.42 -8.95 13.01
CA GLY A 168 0.29 -9.69 14.05
C GLY A 168 1.78 -9.90 13.80
N ILE A 169 2.37 -9.25 12.81
CA ILE A 169 3.75 -9.48 12.39
C ILE A 169 4.76 -9.31 13.54
N LEU A 170 4.61 -8.27 14.37
CA LEU A 170 5.51 -8.02 15.50
C LEU A 170 5.27 -9.01 16.65
N ALA A 171 4.01 -9.33 16.92
CA ALA A 171 3.63 -10.35 17.91
C ALA A 171 4.19 -11.72 17.53
N ILE A 172 4.04 -12.15 16.27
CA ILE A 172 4.55 -13.42 15.76
C ILE A 172 6.09 -13.43 15.83
N ALA A 173 6.75 -12.33 15.43
CA ALA A 173 8.19 -12.18 15.56
C ALA A 173 8.64 -12.38 17.02
N ALA A 174 7.99 -11.72 17.96
CA ALA A 174 8.31 -11.84 19.38
C ALA A 174 8.14 -13.28 19.90
N ALA A 175 7.07 -13.96 19.51
CA ALA A 175 6.83 -15.34 19.90
C ALA A 175 7.92 -16.29 19.35
N LEU A 176 8.24 -16.20 18.07
CA LEU A 176 9.28 -17.01 17.42
C LEU A 176 10.70 -16.71 17.95
N LEU A 177 10.94 -15.49 18.42
CA LEU A 177 12.21 -15.08 19.05
C LEU A 177 12.30 -15.47 20.53
N GLY A 178 11.32 -16.20 21.08
CA GLY A 178 11.41 -16.82 22.40
C GLY A 178 10.69 -16.08 23.53
N ALA A 179 9.79 -15.15 23.22
CA ALA A 179 8.90 -14.56 24.24
C ALA A 179 8.05 -15.67 24.89
N ASN A 180 7.90 -15.60 26.24
CA ASN A 180 7.13 -16.58 26.98
C ASN A 180 5.60 -16.40 26.81
N LYS A 181 5.18 -15.16 26.66
CA LYS A 181 3.78 -14.79 26.47
C LYS A 181 3.71 -13.59 25.51
N VAL A 182 2.78 -13.66 24.55
CA VAL A 182 2.55 -12.57 23.61
C VAL A 182 1.07 -12.24 23.58
N ILE A 183 0.75 -10.95 23.68
CA ILE A 183 -0.60 -10.44 23.67
C ILE A 183 -0.72 -9.45 22.50
N GLY A 184 -1.66 -9.71 21.60
CA GLY A 184 -2.02 -8.79 20.52
C GLY A 184 -3.26 -7.98 20.87
N VAL A 185 -3.19 -6.67 20.67
CA VAL A 185 -4.32 -5.76 20.91
C VAL A 185 -4.56 -4.93 19.68
N ASP A 186 -5.79 -4.88 19.21
CA ASP A 186 -6.20 -3.98 18.14
C ASP A 186 -7.65 -3.52 18.34
N THR A 187 -8.01 -2.38 17.78
CA THR A 187 -9.38 -1.86 17.78
C THR A 187 -10.21 -2.40 16.62
N ASP A 188 -9.52 -2.88 15.57
CA ASP A 188 -10.16 -3.45 14.39
C ASP A 188 -10.33 -4.98 14.55
N PRO A 189 -11.56 -5.52 14.55
CA PRO A 189 -11.79 -6.95 14.57
C PRO A 189 -11.13 -7.72 13.43
N GLN A 190 -11.01 -7.13 12.22
CA GLN A 190 -10.33 -7.76 11.09
C GLN A 190 -8.83 -7.93 11.34
N ALA A 191 -8.22 -6.98 12.04
CA ALA A 191 -6.82 -7.09 12.46
C ALA A 191 -6.61 -8.26 13.42
N LEU A 192 -7.51 -8.45 14.38
CA LEU A 192 -7.45 -9.58 15.33
C LEU A 192 -7.64 -10.92 14.62
N GLU A 193 -8.56 -11.03 13.68
CA GLU A 193 -8.74 -12.24 12.86
C GLU A 193 -7.49 -12.53 12.03
N ALA A 194 -6.91 -11.51 11.39
CA ALA A 194 -5.67 -11.64 10.63
C ALA A 194 -4.50 -12.07 11.51
N THR A 195 -4.35 -11.46 12.69
CA THR A 195 -3.32 -11.85 13.68
C THR A 195 -3.46 -13.32 14.06
N GLN A 196 -4.65 -13.79 14.35
CA GLN A 196 -4.89 -15.19 14.74
C GLN A 196 -4.60 -16.16 13.60
N ALA A 197 -5.07 -15.85 12.38
CA ALA A 197 -4.80 -16.68 11.21
C ALA A 197 -3.29 -16.78 10.90
N ASN A 198 -2.57 -15.65 10.99
CA ASN A 198 -1.13 -15.60 10.78
C ASN A 198 -0.37 -16.31 11.92
N ALA A 199 -0.79 -16.16 13.18
CA ALA A 199 -0.22 -16.87 14.32
C ALA A 199 -0.35 -18.40 14.14
N GLN A 200 -1.53 -18.88 13.76
CA GLN A 200 -1.77 -20.29 13.48
C GLN A 200 -0.86 -20.81 12.36
N ARG A 201 -0.70 -20.05 11.27
CA ARG A 201 0.19 -20.40 10.15
C ARG A 201 1.64 -20.54 10.58
N ASN A 202 2.05 -19.74 11.54
CA ASN A 202 3.42 -19.75 12.09
C ASN A 202 3.58 -20.68 13.31
N GLY A 203 2.56 -21.41 13.73
CA GLY A 203 2.61 -22.35 14.85
C GLY A 203 2.83 -21.68 16.21
N VAL A 204 2.46 -20.41 16.37
CA VAL A 204 2.59 -19.66 17.62
C VAL A 204 1.21 -19.30 18.19
N ILE A 205 1.18 -19.02 19.51
CA ILE A 205 -0.03 -18.59 20.22
C ILE A 205 0.11 -17.12 20.58
N ILE A 206 -0.88 -16.33 20.21
CA ILE A 206 -1.04 -14.92 20.57
C ILE A 206 -2.40 -14.79 21.27
N GLU A 207 -2.39 -14.20 22.48
CA GLU A 207 -3.60 -13.96 23.29
C GLU A 207 -4.22 -12.58 22.94
#